data_6e3bb5e4b377438fe677250999f7321c
#
_entry.id   6e3bb5e4b377438fe677250999f7321c
#
_cell.length_a   1.000
_cell.length_b   1.000
_cell.length_c   1.000
_cell.angle_alpha   90.00
_cell.angle_beta   90.00
_cell.angle_gamma   90.00
#
_symmetry.space_group_name_H-M   'P 1'
#
loop_
_entity.id
_entity.type
_entity.pdbx_description
1 polymer ?
#
loop_
_entity_poly.entity_id
_entity_poly.type
_entity_poly.pdbx_seq_one_letter_code
_entity_poly.pdbx_strand_id
1 'polypeptide(L)'
;MKILESLRESAKRDWEKFQNEARITVGAATCGRAAGAGEVIEEFGKKLAENGLSDKVEIVETACIGLCYAEPLVEIKRRGEPSVLYSNVKPKDVEELVKSHLIGGKPVVSKAEAVMEDSEYEGIKPFKKHPMVELQKRIVLRNCGVINPESFSHYLARGGYEGLERAFSMT
;
A
#
# COMPACT_ATOMS: atom_id res chain seq x y z
N MET A 1 -29.47 -3.32 10.54
CA MET A 1 -29.16 -4.10 9.34
C MET A 1 -29.14 -3.23 8.08
N LYS A 2 -30.23 -2.63 7.60
CA LYS A 2 -30.21 -1.78 6.36
C LYS A 2 -29.13 -0.68 6.32
N ILE A 3 -28.84 -0.02 7.43
CA ILE A 3 -27.79 1.02 7.50
C ILE A 3 -26.41 0.42 7.25
N LEU A 4 -26.10 -0.74 7.82
CA LEU A 4 -24.81 -1.38 7.66
C LEU A 4 -24.61 -1.93 6.24
N GLU A 5 -25.68 -2.40 5.59
CA GLU A 5 -25.66 -2.80 4.18
C GLU A 5 -25.32 -1.62 3.26
N SER A 6 -25.99 -0.47 3.44
CA SER A 6 -25.70 0.73 2.64
C SER A 6 -24.29 1.26 2.87
N LEU A 7 -23.77 1.19 4.10
CA LEU A 7 -22.38 1.54 4.41
C LEU A 7 -21.38 0.59 3.74
N ARG A 8 -21.68 -0.71 3.68
CA ARG A 8 -20.83 -1.70 2.99
C ARG A 8 -20.80 -1.49 1.48
N GLU A 9 -21.92 -1.12 0.86
CA GLU A 9 -21.95 -0.80 -0.56
C GLU A 9 -21.11 0.45 -0.89
N SER A 10 -21.22 1.49 -0.06
CA SER A 10 -20.35 2.66 -0.20
C SER A 10 -18.89 2.30 0.02
N ALA A 11 -18.58 1.53 1.05
CA ALA A 11 -17.24 1.08 1.36
C ALA A 11 -16.60 0.25 0.24
N LYS A 12 -17.40 -0.59 -0.46
CA LYS A 12 -16.90 -1.35 -1.63
C LYS A 12 -16.50 -0.40 -2.77
N ARG A 13 -17.31 0.61 -3.07
CA ARG A 13 -16.97 1.60 -4.11
C ARG A 13 -15.69 2.38 -3.76
N ASP A 14 -15.55 2.80 -2.49
CA ASP A 14 -14.35 3.49 -2.02
C ASP A 14 -13.12 2.59 -2.12
N TRP A 15 -13.28 1.30 -1.78
CA TRP A 15 -12.23 0.30 -1.90
C TRP A 15 -11.82 0.06 -3.36
N GLU A 16 -12.77 -0.10 -4.28
CA GLU A 16 -12.51 -0.25 -5.71
C GLU A 16 -11.79 0.98 -6.29
N LYS A 17 -12.20 2.17 -5.86
CA LYS A 17 -11.52 3.42 -6.21
C LYS A 17 -10.08 3.40 -5.74
N PHE A 18 -9.83 3.12 -4.45
CA PHE A 18 -8.50 3.04 -3.86
C PHE A 18 -7.59 2.04 -4.59
N GLN A 19 -8.12 0.87 -4.96
CA GLN A 19 -7.35 -0.14 -5.69
C GLN A 19 -6.91 0.30 -7.10
N ASN A 20 -7.67 1.19 -7.73
CA ASN A 20 -7.44 1.61 -9.11
C ASN A 20 -6.73 2.96 -9.24
N GLU A 21 -6.66 3.78 -8.20
CA GLU A 21 -6.02 5.09 -8.25
C GLU A 21 -4.51 5.02 -8.00
N ALA A 22 -3.81 6.06 -8.48
CA ALA A 22 -2.39 6.19 -8.23
C ALA A 22 -2.14 6.55 -6.76
N ARG A 23 -1.21 5.84 -6.12
CA ARG A 23 -0.84 6.09 -4.72
C ARG A 23 0.60 5.70 -4.42
N ILE A 24 1.11 6.22 -3.33
CA ILE A 24 2.36 5.84 -2.71
C ILE A 24 2.04 5.35 -1.30
N THR A 25 2.32 4.08 -1.01
CA THR A 25 2.11 3.50 0.32
C THR A 25 3.46 3.33 1.01
N VAL A 26 3.62 3.91 2.19
CA VAL A 26 4.89 3.87 2.94
C VAL A 26 4.73 3.11 4.24
N GLY A 27 5.61 2.15 4.51
CA GLY A 27 5.72 1.46 5.79
C GLY A 27 6.16 2.44 6.88
N ALA A 28 5.24 2.87 7.75
CA ALA A 28 5.48 3.91 8.75
C ALA A 28 5.22 3.46 10.20
N ALA A 29 5.20 2.13 10.44
CA ALA A 29 5.19 1.58 11.78
C ALA A 29 6.56 1.75 12.46
N THR A 30 6.76 1.21 13.67
CA THR A 30 7.97 1.37 14.48
C THR A 30 9.26 1.13 13.69
N CYS A 31 9.34 0.04 12.90
CA CYS A 31 10.53 -0.28 12.10
C CYS A 31 10.77 0.76 10.99
N GLY A 32 9.70 1.12 10.25
CA GLY A 32 9.78 2.11 9.18
C GLY A 32 10.19 3.49 9.71
N ARG A 33 9.54 3.95 10.80
CA ARG A 33 9.89 5.22 11.45
C ARG A 33 11.34 5.24 11.93
N ALA A 34 11.82 4.16 12.57
CA ALA A 34 13.19 4.04 13.01
C ALA A 34 14.20 4.01 11.83
N ALA A 35 13.77 3.54 10.67
CA ALA A 35 14.59 3.50 9.45
C ALA A 35 14.55 4.79 8.61
N GLY A 36 13.74 5.80 9.00
CA GLY A 36 13.65 7.10 8.34
C GLY A 36 12.44 7.27 7.41
N ALA A 37 11.35 6.50 7.60
CA ALA A 37 10.14 6.62 6.77
C ALA A 37 9.51 8.02 6.80
N GLY A 38 9.61 8.75 7.93
CA GLY A 38 9.12 10.13 8.03
C GLY A 38 9.76 11.06 7.00
N GLU A 39 11.08 11.03 6.91
CA GLU A 39 11.84 11.84 5.94
C GLU A 39 11.51 11.46 4.49
N VAL A 40 11.29 10.17 4.24
CA VAL A 40 10.87 9.67 2.91
C VAL A 40 9.49 10.19 2.54
N ILE A 41 8.53 10.16 3.48
CA ILE A 41 7.15 10.69 3.29
C ILE A 41 7.20 12.18 2.98
N GLU A 42 7.95 12.96 3.77
CA GLU A 42 8.10 14.39 3.54
C GLU A 42 8.68 14.70 2.16
N GLU A 43 9.69 13.95 1.74
CA GLU A 43 10.31 14.15 0.44
C GLU A 43 9.37 13.77 -0.72
N PHE A 44 8.58 12.68 -0.58
CA PHE A 44 7.51 12.40 -1.56
C PHE A 44 6.52 13.55 -1.65
N GLY A 45 6.06 14.10 -0.51
CA GLY A 45 5.16 15.26 -0.50
C GLY A 45 5.72 16.44 -1.29
N LYS A 46 6.99 16.79 -1.08
CA LYS A 46 7.68 17.85 -1.83
C LYS A 46 7.73 17.55 -3.33
N LYS A 47 8.18 16.33 -3.70
CA LYS A 47 8.32 15.96 -5.11
C LYS A 47 6.97 15.85 -5.84
N LEU A 48 5.91 15.43 -5.18
CA LEU A 48 4.56 15.47 -5.73
C LEU A 48 4.11 16.91 -5.98
N ALA A 49 4.35 17.83 -5.03
CA ALA A 49 4.02 19.24 -5.19
C ALA A 49 4.80 19.89 -6.34
N GLU A 50 6.12 19.66 -6.41
CA GLU A 50 6.97 20.18 -7.50
C GLU A 50 6.51 19.73 -8.90
N ASN A 51 5.90 18.53 -9.00
CA ASN A 51 5.42 17.97 -10.27
C ASN A 51 3.91 18.15 -10.51
N GLY A 52 3.17 18.89 -9.65
CA GLY A 52 1.73 19.10 -9.80
C GLY A 52 0.89 17.82 -9.67
N LEU A 53 1.32 16.90 -8.79
CA LEU A 53 0.72 15.60 -8.56
C LEU A 53 0.03 15.48 -7.19
N SER A 54 0.08 16.49 -6.33
CA SER A 54 -0.46 16.44 -4.97
C SER A 54 -1.95 16.05 -4.90
N ASP A 55 -2.76 16.49 -5.87
CA ASP A 55 -4.19 16.16 -5.95
C ASP A 55 -4.49 14.86 -6.71
N LYS A 56 -3.46 14.20 -7.26
CA LYS A 56 -3.61 13.03 -8.15
C LYS A 56 -3.05 11.75 -7.55
N VAL A 57 -2.19 11.88 -6.55
CA VAL A 57 -1.47 10.75 -5.94
C VAL A 57 -1.58 10.87 -4.43
N GLU A 58 -2.24 9.88 -3.83
CA GLU A 58 -2.37 9.79 -2.37
C GLU A 58 -1.10 9.21 -1.76
N ILE A 59 -0.62 9.79 -0.65
CA ILE A 59 0.39 9.17 0.20
C ILE A 59 -0.32 8.50 1.37
N VAL A 60 -0.12 7.19 1.51
CA VAL A 60 -0.75 6.36 2.55
C VAL A 60 0.32 5.81 3.48
N GLU A 61 0.19 6.09 4.77
CA GLU A 61 1.01 5.45 5.79
C GLU A 61 0.40 4.10 6.19
N THR A 62 1.20 3.04 6.20
CA THR A 62 0.73 1.71 6.55
C THR A 62 1.58 1.04 7.62
N ALA A 63 1.06 -0.05 8.18
CA ALA A 63 1.79 -0.87 9.14
C ALA A 63 2.88 -1.72 8.47
N CYS A 64 3.79 -2.27 9.28
CA CYS A 64 4.83 -3.17 8.81
C CYS A 64 4.25 -4.45 8.21
N ILE A 65 4.73 -4.82 7.02
CA ILE A 65 4.30 -6.03 6.32
C ILE A 65 5.16 -7.27 6.66
N GLY A 66 6.09 -7.13 7.62
CA GLY A 66 6.93 -8.23 8.11
C GLY A 66 8.34 -8.25 7.52
N LEU A 67 8.71 -7.29 6.66
CA LEU A 67 10.05 -7.17 6.07
C LEU A 67 10.85 -6.05 6.77
N CYS A 68 10.98 -6.11 8.10
CA CYS A 68 11.62 -5.05 8.90
C CYS A 68 13.06 -4.74 8.47
N TYR A 69 13.80 -5.71 7.93
CA TYR A 69 15.16 -5.52 7.41
C TYR A 69 15.24 -4.64 6.16
N ALA A 70 14.12 -4.53 5.45
CA ALA A 70 14.01 -3.83 4.17
C ALA A 70 13.37 -2.43 4.28
N GLU A 71 13.04 -1.99 5.49
CA GLU A 71 12.44 -0.67 5.74
C GLU A 71 13.45 0.49 5.48
N PRO A 72 12.99 1.66 5.07
CA PRO A 72 11.63 2.02 4.69
C PRO A 72 11.17 1.30 3.41
N LEU A 73 9.99 0.69 3.51
CA LEU A 73 9.32 0.09 2.36
C LEU A 73 8.38 1.12 1.71
N VAL A 74 8.42 1.20 0.39
CA VAL A 74 7.56 2.10 -0.38
C VAL A 74 6.92 1.33 -1.53
N GLU A 75 5.60 1.24 -1.54
CA GLU A 75 4.85 0.74 -2.68
C GLU A 75 4.40 1.91 -3.56
N ILE A 76 4.66 1.83 -4.85
CA ILE A 76 4.15 2.79 -5.84
C ILE A 76 3.16 2.08 -6.74
N LYS A 77 1.93 2.57 -6.75
CA LYS A 77 0.84 2.15 -7.62
C LYS A 77 0.54 3.23 -8.64
N ARG A 78 0.56 2.88 -9.91
CA ARG A 78 0.02 3.69 -11.00
C ARG A 78 -1.35 3.18 -11.42
N ARG A 79 -2.18 4.07 -11.93
CA ARG A 79 -3.50 3.70 -12.41
C ARG A 79 -3.41 2.70 -13.56
N GLY A 80 -4.05 1.54 -13.42
CA GLY A 80 -4.10 0.51 -14.45
C GLY A 80 -2.83 -0.33 -14.61
N GLU A 81 -1.81 -0.12 -13.76
CA GLU A 81 -0.56 -0.88 -13.80
C GLU A 81 -0.35 -1.68 -12.51
N PRO A 82 0.50 -2.70 -12.51
CA PRO A 82 0.92 -3.38 -11.30
C PRO A 82 1.60 -2.43 -10.31
N SER A 83 1.47 -2.71 -9.01
CA SER A 83 2.17 -1.94 -7.99
C SER A 83 3.51 -2.58 -7.65
N VAL A 84 4.53 -1.75 -7.48
CA VAL A 84 5.90 -2.18 -7.19
C VAL A 84 6.31 -1.72 -5.80
N LEU A 85 6.78 -2.68 -5.01
CA LEU A 85 7.36 -2.48 -3.69
C LEU A 85 8.86 -2.23 -3.82
N TYR A 86 9.33 -1.15 -3.22
CA TYR A 86 10.73 -0.78 -3.11
C TYR A 86 11.22 -0.93 -1.69
N SER A 87 12.47 -1.35 -1.51
CA SER A 87 13.09 -1.56 -0.20
C SER A 87 14.22 -0.57 0.08
N ASN A 88 14.48 -0.33 1.37
CA ASN A 88 15.57 0.53 1.86
C ASN A 88 15.58 1.94 1.22
N VAL A 89 14.39 2.47 0.92
CA VAL A 89 14.23 3.77 0.25
C VAL A 89 14.76 4.90 1.13
N LYS A 90 15.57 5.78 0.55
CA LYS A 90 16.09 6.98 1.20
C LYS A 90 15.53 8.24 0.54
N PRO A 91 15.50 9.40 1.21
CA PRO A 91 15.03 10.65 0.61
C PRO A 91 15.65 10.96 -0.75
N LYS A 92 16.94 10.68 -0.94
CA LYS A 92 17.66 10.87 -2.22
C LYS A 92 17.12 10.01 -3.38
N ASP A 93 16.43 8.92 -3.09
CA ASP A 93 15.90 7.98 -4.10
C ASP A 93 14.52 8.42 -4.62
N VAL A 94 13.83 9.27 -3.85
CA VAL A 94 12.44 9.68 -4.11
C VAL A 94 12.28 10.37 -5.46
N GLU A 95 13.22 11.23 -5.83
CA GLU A 95 13.17 11.94 -7.11
C GLU A 95 13.20 10.96 -8.30
N GLU A 96 14.08 9.96 -8.25
CA GLU A 96 14.18 8.93 -9.27
C GLU A 96 12.89 8.09 -9.34
N LEU A 97 12.34 7.67 -8.19
CA LEU A 97 11.11 6.90 -8.11
C LEU A 97 9.91 7.68 -8.68
N VAL A 98 9.80 8.97 -8.36
CA VAL A 98 8.73 9.82 -8.89
C VAL A 98 8.88 10.01 -10.41
N LYS A 99 10.06 10.37 -10.89
CA LYS A 99 10.29 10.66 -12.32
C LYS A 99 10.21 9.40 -13.19
N SER A 100 10.90 8.34 -12.78
CA SER A 100 10.97 7.10 -13.58
C SER A 100 9.69 6.29 -13.48
N HIS A 101 9.27 5.93 -12.26
CA HIS A 101 8.13 5.04 -12.10
C HIS A 101 6.80 5.78 -12.14
N LEU A 102 6.57 6.75 -11.23
CA LEU A 102 5.25 7.37 -11.09
C LEU A 102 4.85 8.16 -12.34
N ILE A 103 5.75 8.97 -12.93
CA ILE A 103 5.49 9.77 -14.11
C ILE A 103 5.79 8.96 -15.39
N GLY A 104 6.98 8.39 -15.47
CA GLY A 104 7.48 7.73 -16.68
C GLY A 104 6.96 6.32 -16.93
N GLY A 105 6.31 5.68 -15.96
CA GLY A 105 5.77 4.33 -16.08
C GLY A 105 6.80 3.20 -16.05
N LYS A 106 8.05 3.50 -15.75
CA LYS A 106 9.12 2.49 -15.74
C LYS A 106 9.63 2.26 -14.32
N PRO A 107 9.41 1.08 -13.74
CA PRO A 107 9.93 0.77 -12.41
C PRO A 107 11.46 0.88 -12.35
N VAL A 108 11.97 1.29 -11.21
CA VAL A 108 13.42 1.28 -10.93
C VAL A 108 13.79 -0.13 -10.44
N VAL A 109 14.01 -1.06 -11.38
CA VAL A 109 14.19 -2.50 -11.12
C VAL A 109 15.31 -2.76 -10.10
N SER A 110 16.40 -1.99 -10.14
CA SER A 110 17.55 -2.13 -9.23
C SER A 110 17.20 -1.88 -7.75
N LYS A 111 16.06 -1.25 -7.46
CA LYS A 111 15.58 -0.94 -6.10
C LYS A 111 14.30 -1.70 -5.74
N ALA A 112 13.73 -2.41 -6.73
CA ALA A 112 12.46 -3.12 -6.54
C ALA A 112 12.67 -4.40 -5.73
N GLU A 113 11.83 -4.59 -4.73
CA GLU A 113 11.78 -5.79 -3.90
C GLU A 113 10.81 -6.82 -4.48
N ALA A 114 9.64 -6.37 -4.89
CA ALA A 114 8.59 -7.24 -5.41
C ALA A 114 7.51 -6.47 -6.16
N VAL A 115 6.70 -7.19 -6.94
CA VAL A 115 5.40 -6.75 -7.46
C VAL A 115 4.31 -7.26 -6.52
N MET A 116 3.34 -6.43 -6.19
CA MET A 116 2.27 -6.81 -5.24
C MET A 116 1.20 -7.71 -5.86
N GLU A 117 1.08 -7.72 -7.18
CA GLU A 117 0.22 -8.61 -7.95
C GLU A 117 0.80 -10.03 -8.07
N ASP A 118 0.00 -10.94 -8.62
CA ASP A 118 0.30 -12.37 -8.70
C ASP A 118 1.24 -12.76 -9.85
N SER A 119 1.48 -11.87 -10.79
CA SER A 119 2.33 -12.09 -11.97
C SER A 119 3.59 -11.23 -11.92
N GLU A 120 4.63 -11.71 -12.57
CA GLU A 120 5.87 -10.95 -12.76
C GLU A 120 5.62 -9.71 -13.62
N TYR A 121 6.31 -8.61 -13.30
CA TYR A 121 6.25 -7.35 -14.04
C TYR A 121 7.65 -6.76 -14.19
N GLU A 122 8.07 -6.47 -15.43
CA GLU A 122 9.38 -5.90 -15.76
C GLU A 122 10.58 -6.68 -15.13
N GLY A 123 10.46 -8.02 -15.04
CA GLY A 123 11.47 -8.88 -14.41
C GLY A 123 11.45 -8.90 -12.88
N ILE A 124 10.49 -8.21 -12.25
CA ILE A 124 10.31 -8.16 -10.80
C ILE A 124 9.34 -9.27 -10.38
N LYS A 125 9.75 -10.12 -9.43
CA LYS A 125 8.95 -11.27 -8.96
C LYS A 125 7.78 -10.83 -8.07
N PRO A 126 6.69 -11.63 -8.05
CA PRO A 126 5.56 -11.39 -7.15
C PRO A 126 5.95 -11.45 -5.67
N PHE A 127 5.38 -10.55 -4.85
CA PHE A 127 5.58 -10.50 -3.40
C PHE A 127 5.24 -11.84 -2.71
N LYS A 128 4.20 -12.52 -3.16
CA LYS A 128 3.82 -13.83 -2.63
C LYS A 128 4.89 -14.92 -2.85
N LYS A 129 5.83 -14.71 -3.79
CA LYS A 129 6.98 -15.59 -4.06
C LYS A 129 8.25 -15.17 -3.32
N HIS A 130 8.16 -14.10 -2.53
CA HIS A 130 9.28 -13.66 -1.71
C HIS A 130 9.59 -14.72 -0.63
N PRO A 131 10.87 -15.13 -0.42
CA PRO A 131 11.22 -16.22 0.50
C PRO A 131 10.68 -16.05 1.93
N MET A 132 10.61 -14.81 2.43
CA MET A 132 10.06 -14.49 3.75
C MET A 132 8.53 -14.57 3.81
N VAL A 133 7.84 -14.67 2.69
CA VAL A 133 6.37 -14.57 2.59
C VAL A 133 5.73 -15.84 2.06
N GLU A 134 6.39 -16.55 1.14
CA GLU A 134 5.83 -17.67 0.37
C GLU A 134 5.23 -18.77 1.25
N LEU A 135 5.85 -19.05 2.39
CA LEU A 135 5.40 -20.10 3.33
C LEU A 135 4.46 -19.55 4.43
N GLN A 136 4.17 -18.25 4.43
CA GLN A 136 3.32 -17.63 5.45
C GLN A 136 1.84 -17.72 5.10
N LYS A 137 1.02 -18.12 6.08
CA LYS A 137 -0.44 -17.93 6.03
C LYS A 137 -0.80 -16.71 6.88
N ARG A 138 -1.03 -15.58 6.21
CA ARG A 138 -1.37 -14.30 6.86
C ARG A 138 -2.83 -14.29 7.32
N ILE A 139 -3.07 -14.48 8.61
CA ILE A 139 -4.42 -14.42 9.22
C ILE A 139 -4.60 -13.05 9.87
N VAL A 140 -3.82 -12.73 10.91
CA VAL A 140 -3.90 -11.44 11.62
C VAL A 140 -3.42 -10.29 10.74
N LEU A 141 -2.33 -10.48 10.02
CA LEU A 141 -1.71 -9.48 9.16
C LEU A 141 -2.30 -9.41 7.73
N ARG A 142 -3.46 -10.05 7.48
CA ARG A 142 -4.05 -10.12 6.13
C ARG A 142 -4.32 -8.77 5.47
N ASN A 143 -4.53 -7.73 6.27
CA ASN A 143 -4.82 -6.38 5.81
C ASN A 143 -3.61 -5.43 5.90
N CYS A 144 -2.52 -5.85 6.53
CA CYS A 144 -1.31 -5.01 6.63
C CYS A 144 -0.66 -4.80 5.26
N GLY A 145 -0.41 -3.55 4.91
CA GLY A 145 0.08 -3.14 3.59
C GLY A 145 -0.96 -3.20 2.48
N VAL A 146 -2.20 -3.61 2.78
CA VAL A 146 -3.27 -3.77 1.78
C VAL A 146 -4.27 -2.63 1.84
N ILE A 147 -4.67 -2.23 3.05
CA ILE A 147 -5.65 -1.15 3.27
C ILE A 147 -4.96 0.12 3.80
N ASN A 148 -5.60 1.26 3.61
CA ASN A 148 -5.30 2.43 4.43
C ASN A 148 -5.85 2.17 5.86
N PRO A 149 -5.01 2.06 6.90
CA PRO A 149 -5.44 1.71 8.26
C PRO A 149 -6.33 2.78 8.91
N GLU A 150 -6.31 4.01 8.42
CA GLU A 150 -7.15 5.11 8.91
C GLU A 150 -8.52 5.14 8.21
N SER A 151 -8.73 4.32 7.16
CA SER A 151 -9.98 4.29 6.41
C SER A 151 -10.99 3.29 7.00
N PHE A 152 -12.06 3.82 7.57
CA PHE A 152 -13.22 3.04 7.99
C PHE A 152 -13.86 2.27 6.82
N SER A 153 -13.95 2.89 5.65
CA SER A 153 -14.47 2.25 4.43
C SER A 153 -13.66 1.03 4.03
N HIS A 154 -12.33 1.11 4.05
CA HIS A 154 -11.46 -0.03 3.73
C HIS A 154 -11.62 -1.17 4.73
N TYR A 155 -11.75 -0.86 6.03
CA TYR A 155 -12.01 -1.86 7.05
C TYR A 155 -13.36 -2.58 6.81
N LEU A 156 -14.43 -1.85 6.50
CA LEU A 156 -15.74 -2.43 6.16
C LEU A 156 -15.70 -3.28 4.89
N ALA A 157 -15.07 -2.79 3.82
CA ALA A 157 -14.95 -3.50 2.55
C ALA A 157 -14.21 -4.84 2.69
N ARG A 158 -13.33 -4.95 3.70
CA ARG A 158 -12.53 -6.14 4.00
C ARG A 158 -13.12 -7.02 5.11
N GLY A 159 -14.42 -6.93 5.36
CA GLY A 159 -15.14 -7.77 6.31
C GLY A 159 -15.18 -7.23 7.74
N GLY A 160 -14.92 -5.94 7.92
CA GLY A 160 -15.06 -5.27 9.21
C GLY A 160 -16.46 -5.40 9.79
N TYR A 161 -16.56 -5.61 11.10
CA TYR A 161 -17.81 -5.82 11.86
C TYR A 161 -18.67 -7.04 11.49
N GLU A 162 -18.20 -7.96 10.64
CA GLU A 162 -18.94 -9.22 10.39
C GLU A 162 -19.11 -10.05 11.66
N GLY A 163 -18.10 -10.07 12.54
CA GLY A 163 -18.19 -10.73 13.84
C GLY A 163 -19.25 -10.13 14.75
N LEU A 164 -19.39 -8.80 14.75
CA LEU A 164 -20.41 -8.08 15.51
C LEU A 164 -21.83 -8.39 15.00
N GLU A 165 -22.03 -8.37 13.67
CA GLU A 165 -23.33 -8.77 13.07
C GLU A 165 -23.72 -10.19 13.44
N ARG A 166 -22.74 -11.12 13.39
CA ARG A 166 -22.96 -12.51 13.80
C ARG A 166 -23.36 -12.58 15.27
N ALA A 167 -22.67 -11.84 16.15
CA ALA A 167 -23.01 -11.82 17.58
C ALA A 167 -24.43 -11.35 17.82
N PHE A 168 -24.87 -10.29 17.16
CA PHE A 168 -26.28 -9.81 17.27
C PHE A 168 -27.32 -10.75 16.66
N SER A 169 -26.93 -11.67 15.81
CA SER A 169 -27.85 -12.69 15.23
C SER A 169 -27.93 -13.96 16.05
N MET A 170 -27.14 -14.10 17.10
CA MET A 170 -27.04 -15.31 17.94
C MET A 170 -27.94 -15.29 19.20
N THR A 171 -28.88 -14.33 19.33
CA THR A 171 -29.84 -14.22 20.46
C THR A 171 -31.05 -15.13 20.28
#